data_6e4895707e67162859c397556e68bb5e
#
_entry.id   6e4895707e67162859c397556e68bb5e
#
_cell.length_a   1.000
_cell.length_b   1.000
_cell.length_c   1.000
_cell.angle_alpha   90.00
_cell.angle_beta   90.00
_cell.angle_gamma   90.00
#
_symmetry.space_group_name_H-M   'P 1'
#
loop_
_entity.id
_entity.type
_entity.pdbx_description
1 polymer ?
#
loop_
_entity_poly.entity_id
_entity_poly.type
_entity_poly.pdbx_seq_one_letter_code
_entity_poly.pdbx_strand_id
1 'polypeptide(L)'
;MCLTLSHVTKRYDDHTVLDAVGFNVAAGERVALLGHNGAGKSTLMKIILGLIASDGGSISVLGAEPGSHDARTHTAYLPENASFHPALTGLEQLGYYLRLRGESPKQATFLLDRVGLGPAAKRRIGTYSKGMRQRVGLAQALIGQPKLLILDEPTSGLDPVSRREFYVILDELAAQGTAILLSSHALTEVEARTDRIVILSSGVMVANDTLANLRRRASLPIRLQVSAQNGKADEVARKLSGQRSNGVMVDLVCNSQEKLARLGDISALGSLVDDVDVIPPSLEDIYSHFSKRGNA
;
A
#
# COMPACT_ATOMS: atom_id res chain seq x y z
N MET A 1 20.39 2.92 -0.59
CA MET A 1 19.19 2.51 0.16
C MET A 1 18.73 3.66 1.01
N CYS A 2 17.41 3.97 1.02
CA CYS A 2 16.85 5.01 1.86
C CYS A 2 16.44 4.49 3.24
N LEU A 3 16.05 3.22 3.32
CA LEU A 3 15.72 2.55 4.57
C LEU A 3 16.30 1.14 4.54
N THR A 4 16.91 0.72 5.65
CA THR A 4 17.41 -0.66 5.84
C THR A 4 17.08 -1.11 7.26
N LEU A 5 16.42 -2.26 7.37
CA LEU A 5 16.14 -2.93 8.63
C LEU A 5 16.80 -4.30 8.62
N SER A 6 17.43 -4.69 9.71
CA SER A 6 18.05 -6.00 9.87
C SER A 6 17.72 -6.58 11.23
N HIS A 7 16.92 -7.67 11.25
CA HIS A 7 16.51 -8.42 12.43
C HIS A 7 15.92 -7.58 13.56
N VAL A 8 15.09 -6.58 13.20
CA VAL A 8 14.49 -5.64 14.16
C VAL A 8 13.52 -6.39 15.08
N THR A 9 13.75 -6.29 16.37
CA THR A 9 12.94 -6.92 17.41
C THR A 9 12.41 -5.86 18.36
N LYS A 10 11.13 -6.00 18.77
CA LYS A 10 10.50 -5.16 19.78
C LYS A 10 9.65 -5.99 20.72
N ARG A 11 9.84 -5.77 22.02
CA ARG A 11 9.07 -6.41 23.11
C ARG A 11 8.43 -5.34 23.99
N TYR A 12 7.26 -5.66 24.50
CA TYR A 12 6.62 -4.93 25.58
C TYR A 12 6.29 -5.95 26.65
N ASP A 13 6.95 -5.85 27.79
CA ASP A 13 6.89 -6.85 28.86
C ASP A 13 7.17 -8.26 28.28
N ASP A 14 6.26 -9.20 28.47
CA ASP A 14 6.39 -10.58 27.98
C ASP A 14 5.90 -10.75 26.52
N HIS A 15 5.41 -9.69 25.88
CA HIS A 15 4.85 -9.77 24.52
C HIS A 15 5.82 -9.29 23.47
N THR A 16 6.21 -10.18 22.53
CA THR A 16 7.01 -9.82 21.36
C THR A 16 6.09 -9.27 20.26
N VAL A 17 6.23 -7.97 19.94
CA VAL A 17 5.43 -7.28 18.94
C VAL A 17 6.10 -7.31 17.57
N LEU A 18 7.44 -7.34 17.53
CA LEU A 18 8.22 -7.54 16.29
C LEU A 18 9.33 -8.55 16.59
N ASP A 19 9.47 -9.53 15.71
CA ASP A 19 10.47 -10.58 15.82
C ASP A 19 11.32 -10.65 14.54
N ALA A 20 12.58 -10.23 14.69
CA ALA A 20 13.61 -10.28 13.65
C ALA A 20 13.19 -9.75 12.27
N VAL A 21 12.40 -8.67 12.21
CA VAL A 21 11.91 -8.07 10.96
C VAL A 21 13.07 -7.42 10.21
N GLY A 22 13.22 -7.76 8.91
CA GLY A 22 14.29 -7.20 8.08
C GLY A 22 13.87 -7.02 6.63
N PHE A 23 13.97 -5.78 6.11
CA PHE A 23 13.81 -5.42 4.71
C PHE A 23 14.48 -4.07 4.43
N ASN A 24 14.49 -3.68 3.17
CA ASN A 24 15.03 -2.38 2.77
C ASN A 24 14.01 -1.64 1.90
N VAL A 25 14.22 -0.34 1.68
CA VAL A 25 13.50 0.48 0.68
C VAL A 25 14.51 1.29 -0.10
N ALA A 26 14.49 1.18 -1.42
CA ALA A 26 15.38 1.92 -2.31
C ALA A 26 14.81 3.32 -2.61
N ALA A 27 15.64 4.21 -3.16
CA ALA A 27 15.18 5.50 -3.68
C ALA A 27 14.19 5.27 -4.82
N GLY A 28 13.08 5.99 -4.82
CA GLY A 28 12.00 5.87 -5.80
C GLY A 28 11.15 4.61 -5.67
N GLU A 29 11.43 3.73 -4.70
CA GLU A 29 10.67 2.51 -4.49
C GLU A 29 9.44 2.76 -3.61
N ARG A 30 8.30 2.17 -3.99
CA ARG A 30 7.05 2.17 -3.22
C ARG A 30 6.84 0.79 -2.62
N VAL A 31 6.99 0.69 -1.31
CA VAL A 31 6.82 -0.57 -0.56
C VAL A 31 5.54 -0.51 0.26
N ALA A 32 4.66 -1.48 0.06
CA ALA A 32 3.50 -1.67 0.91
C ALA A 32 3.82 -2.55 2.10
N LEU A 33 3.46 -2.10 3.29
CA LEU A 33 3.53 -2.86 4.54
C LEU A 33 2.14 -3.36 4.92
N LEU A 34 1.86 -4.61 4.66
CA LEU A 34 0.58 -5.27 4.93
C LEU A 34 0.62 -6.06 6.22
N GLY A 35 -0.52 -6.21 6.85
CA GLY A 35 -0.70 -6.99 8.08
C GLY A 35 -2.05 -6.70 8.72
N HIS A 36 -2.62 -7.65 9.45
CA HIS A 36 -3.83 -7.41 10.24
C HIS A 36 -3.60 -6.37 11.36
N ASN A 37 -4.66 -5.93 12.01
CA ASN A 37 -4.54 -5.06 13.17
C ASN A 37 -3.78 -5.80 14.30
N GLY A 38 -2.77 -5.15 14.86
CA GLY A 38 -1.87 -5.78 15.83
C GLY A 38 -0.69 -6.56 15.22
N ALA A 39 -0.53 -6.63 13.89
CA ALA A 39 0.62 -7.29 13.26
C ALA A 39 1.97 -6.60 13.50
N GLY A 40 1.99 -5.41 14.11
CA GLY A 40 3.23 -4.67 14.41
C GLY A 40 3.54 -3.52 13.46
N LYS A 41 2.71 -3.23 12.44
CA LYS A 41 2.96 -2.19 11.42
C LYS A 41 3.26 -0.81 12.03
N SER A 42 2.36 -0.27 12.84
CA SER A 42 2.53 1.06 13.44
C SER A 42 3.69 1.10 14.43
N THR A 43 3.97 -0.01 15.13
CA THR A 43 5.16 -0.14 16.00
C THR A 43 6.43 -0.05 15.16
N LEU A 44 6.51 -0.77 14.05
CA LEU A 44 7.64 -0.73 13.13
C LEU A 44 7.86 0.68 12.55
N MET A 45 6.79 1.35 12.12
CA MET A 45 6.88 2.74 11.63
C MET A 45 7.39 3.70 12.70
N LYS A 46 6.92 3.57 13.97
CA LYS A 46 7.39 4.38 15.08
C LYS A 46 8.88 4.14 15.37
N ILE A 47 9.37 2.92 15.24
CA ILE A 47 10.79 2.60 15.39
C ILE A 47 11.61 3.24 14.26
N ILE A 48 11.17 3.12 13.00
CA ILE A 48 11.83 3.76 11.84
C ILE A 48 11.90 5.28 12.02
N LEU A 49 10.87 5.89 12.60
CA LEU A 49 10.84 7.32 12.89
C LEU A 49 11.69 7.73 14.10
N GLY A 50 12.20 6.76 14.86
CA GLY A 50 12.93 7.01 16.11
C GLY A 50 12.05 7.50 17.26
N LEU A 51 10.74 7.27 17.19
CA LEU A 51 9.79 7.61 18.26
C LEU A 51 9.81 6.59 19.41
N ILE A 52 10.20 5.35 19.14
CA ILE A 52 10.44 4.29 20.12
C ILE A 52 11.70 3.53 19.73
N ALA A 53 12.45 3.03 20.69
CA ALA A 53 13.64 2.22 20.46
C ALA A 53 13.26 0.77 20.14
N SER A 54 14.05 0.10 19.27
CA SER A 54 14.05 -1.35 19.12
C SER A 54 14.82 -1.99 20.27
N ASP A 55 14.50 -3.26 20.57
CA ASP A 55 15.22 -4.03 21.60
C ASP A 55 16.32 -4.92 21.00
N GLY A 56 16.33 -5.06 19.66
CA GLY A 56 17.36 -5.79 18.93
C GLY A 56 17.35 -5.47 17.45
N GLY A 57 18.41 -5.91 16.76
CA GLY A 57 18.62 -5.63 15.34
C GLY A 57 19.24 -4.26 15.07
N SER A 58 19.27 -3.87 13.80
CA SER A 58 19.79 -2.57 13.37
C SER A 58 18.89 -1.91 12.34
N ILE A 59 18.85 -0.58 12.35
CA ILE A 59 18.05 0.24 11.43
C ILE A 59 18.91 1.40 10.95
N SER A 60 18.88 1.62 9.65
CA SER A 60 19.50 2.78 9.01
C SER A 60 18.44 3.53 8.20
N VAL A 61 18.26 4.81 8.51
CA VAL A 61 17.33 5.73 7.83
C VAL A 61 18.17 6.77 7.10
N LEU A 62 18.23 6.68 5.77
CA LEU A 62 19.04 7.57 4.92
C LEU A 62 20.55 7.57 5.30
N GLY A 63 21.05 6.43 5.80
CA GLY A 63 22.43 6.26 6.25
C GLY A 63 22.70 6.69 7.70
N ALA A 64 21.66 7.18 8.43
CA ALA A 64 21.77 7.64 9.80
C ALA A 64 20.90 6.80 10.75
N GLU A 65 21.07 6.99 12.06
CA GLU A 65 20.23 6.35 13.07
C GLU A 65 18.80 6.91 13.07
N PRO A 66 17.77 6.08 13.35
CA PRO A 66 16.40 6.54 13.50
C PRO A 66 16.28 7.70 14.49
N GLY A 67 15.53 8.75 14.13
CA GLY A 67 15.31 9.90 14.99
C GLY A 67 16.49 10.85 15.14
N SER A 68 17.65 10.60 14.52
CA SER A 68 18.75 11.55 14.43
C SER A 68 18.36 12.81 13.65
N HIS A 69 19.11 13.89 13.79
CA HIS A 69 18.85 15.11 13.03
C HIS A 69 18.83 14.85 11.52
N ASP A 70 19.84 14.13 11.01
CA ASP A 70 20.00 13.83 9.59
C ASP A 70 18.86 12.98 9.05
N ALA A 71 18.46 11.94 9.79
CA ALA A 71 17.30 11.12 9.43
C ALA A 71 16.01 11.95 9.40
N ARG A 72 15.73 12.75 10.44
CA ARG A 72 14.49 13.56 10.53
C ARG A 72 14.39 14.65 9.49
N THR A 73 15.51 15.25 9.08
CA THR A 73 15.52 16.34 8.09
C THR A 73 14.93 15.90 6.75
N HIS A 74 15.16 14.65 6.36
CA HIS A 74 14.75 14.12 5.05
C HIS A 74 13.70 13.00 5.12
N THR A 75 13.13 12.76 6.31
CA THR A 75 12.02 11.82 6.49
C THR A 75 10.75 12.57 6.82
N ALA A 76 9.64 12.18 6.18
CA ALA A 76 8.32 12.69 6.51
C ALA A 76 7.38 11.55 6.90
N TYR A 77 6.41 11.88 7.74
CA TYR A 77 5.42 10.93 8.24
C TYR A 77 4.01 11.50 8.11
N LEU A 78 3.10 10.70 7.57
CA LEU A 78 1.67 10.97 7.58
C LEU A 78 0.98 9.87 8.39
N PRO A 79 0.49 10.18 9.60
CA PRO A 79 -0.28 9.23 10.40
C PRO A 79 -1.68 9.02 9.82
N GLU A 80 -2.31 7.90 10.15
CA GLU A 80 -3.70 7.59 9.76
C GLU A 80 -4.67 8.71 10.11
N ASN A 81 -4.54 9.26 11.32
CA ASN A 81 -5.38 10.34 11.84
C ASN A 81 -4.55 11.61 12.05
N ALA A 82 -4.34 12.36 10.97
CA ALA A 82 -3.70 13.65 11.07
C ALA A 82 -4.64 14.67 11.75
N SER A 83 -4.21 15.22 12.88
CA SER A 83 -4.95 16.21 13.66
C SER A 83 -4.40 17.60 13.43
N PHE A 84 -5.29 18.54 13.14
CA PHE A 84 -4.98 19.95 12.91
C PHE A 84 -5.86 20.84 13.76
N HIS A 85 -5.39 22.07 14.01
CA HIS A 85 -6.19 23.02 14.78
C HIS A 85 -7.42 23.48 13.97
N PRO A 86 -8.65 23.26 14.43
CA PRO A 86 -9.86 23.47 13.63
C PRO A 86 -10.13 24.94 13.28
N ALA A 87 -9.61 25.90 14.07
CA ALA A 87 -9.81 27.32 13.83
C ALA A 87 -8.83 27.90 12.78
N LEU A 88 -7.72 27.20 12.49
CA LEU A 88 -6.77 27.64 11.48
C LEU A 88 -7.26 27.31 10.08
N THR A 89 -6.84 28.12 9.12
CA THR A 89 -6.97 27.83 7.68
C THR A 89 -5.85 26.89 7.24
N GLY A 90 -6.01 26.25 6.08
CA GLY A 90 -4.93 25.43 5.51
C GLY A 90 -3.64 26.21 5.30
N LEU A 91 -3.73 27.46 4.84
CA LEU A 91 -2.58 28.36 4.66
C LEU A 91 -1.87 28.67 5.97
N GLU A 92 -2.60 28.99 7.01
CA GLU A 92 -2.01 29.29 8.32
C GLU A 92 -1.33 28.06 8.90
N GLN A 93 -2.00 26.91 8.85
CA GLN A 93 -1.47 25.65 9.37
C GLN A 93 -0.15 25.27 8.70
N LEU A 94 -0.10 25.26 7.36
CA LEU A 94 1.15 24.96 6.64
C LEU A 94 2.19 26.05 6.81
N GLY A 95 1.79 27.31 6.89
CA GLY A 95 2.67 28.43 7.17
C GLY A 95 3.40 28.30 8.51
N TYR A 96 2.73 27.77 9.55
CA TYR A 96 3.39 27.48 10.83
C TYR A 96 4.41 26.34 10.71
N TYR A 97 4.08 25.26 10.02
CA TYR A 97 5.01 24.14 9.83
C TYR A 97 6.24 24.52 9.00
N LEU A 98 6.07 25.34 7.96
CA LEU A 98 7.16 25.87 7.16
C LEU A 98 8.10 26.70 8.03
N ARG A 99 7.58 27.60 8.89
CA ARG A 99 8.40 28.39 9.82
C ARG A 99 9.16 27.50 10.80
N LEU A 100 8.52 26.47 11.35
CA LEU A 100 9.18 25.52 12.26
C LEU A 100 10.35 24.78 11.59
N ARG A 101 10.26 24.60 10.27
CA ARG A 101 11.35 24.01 9.46
C ARG A 101 12.36 25.04 8.93
N GLY A 102 12.20 26.32 9.26
CA GLY A 102 13.08 27.40 8.73
C GLY A 102 12.79 27.76 7.27
N GLU A 103 11.65 27.31 6.72
CA GLU A 103 11.27 27.55 5.34
C GLU A 103 10.31 28.75 5.19
N SER A 104 10.21 29.29 3.96
CA SER A 104 9.32 30.40 3.67
C SER A 104 7.86 30.03 3.74
N PRO A 105 7.01 30.68 4.58
CA PRO A 105 5.57 30.43 4.64
C PRO A 105 4.83 30.64 3.31
N LYS A 106 5.44 31.34 2.36
CA LYS A 106 4.90 31.59 1.01
C LYS A 106 4.74 30.28 0.22
N GLN A 107 5.50 29.25 0.56
CA GLN A 107 5.37 27.92 -0.06
C GLN A 107 4.05 27.22 0.29
N ALA A 108 3.33 27.65 1.32
CA ALA A 108 2.06 27.04 1.74
C ALA A 108 1.03 27.00 0.61
N THR A 109 0.93 28.06 -0.20
CA THR A 109 0.02 28.11 -1.35
C THR A 109 0.36 27.02 -2.36
N PHE A 110 1.62 26.93 -2.77
CA PHE A 110 2.09 25.94 -3.72
C PHE A 110 1.83 24.49 -3.23
N LEU A 111 2.11 24.22 -1.94
CA LEU A 111 1.88 22.90 -1.36
C LEU A 111 0.39 22.54 -1.29
N LEU A 112 -0.49 23.49 -0.98
CA LEU A 112 -1.93 23.27 -0.99
C LEU A 112 -2.48 23.07 -2.40
N ASP A 113 -1.99 23.83 -3.37
CA ASP A 113 -2.37 23.64 -4.79
C ASP A 113 -1.96 22.25 -5.28
N ARG A 114 -0.75 21.79 -4.92
CA ARG A 114 -0.23 20.46 -5.30
C ARG A 114 -1.10 19.30 -4.80
N VAL A 115 -1.75 19.46 -3.65
CA VAL A 115 -2.68 18.44 -3.11
C VAL A 115 -4.16 18.72 -3.43
N GLY A 116 -4.45 19.65 -4.36
CA GLY A 116 -5.79 20.00 -4.79
C GLY A 116 -6.63 20.76 -3.76
N LEU A 117 -5.98 21.45 -2.81
CA LEU A 117 -6.64 22.24 -1.77
C LEU A 117 -6.56 23.76 -2.00
N GLY A 118 -6.05 24.21 -3.12
CA GLY A 118 -5.95 25.64 -3.46
C GLY A 118 -7.26 26.42 -3.27
N PRO A 119 -8.39 25.99 -3.84
CA PRO A 119 -9.68 26.66 -3.67
C PRO A 119 -10.18 26.73 -2.22
N ALA A 120 -9.73 25.79 -1.37
CA ALA A 120 -10.13 25.70 0.03
C ALA A 120 -9.07 26.27 0.99
N ALA A 121 -7.93 26.71 0.51
CA ALA A 121 -6.75 27.08 1.30
C ALA A 121 -7.03 28.11 2.41
N LYS A 122 -7.96 29.05 2.18
CA LYS A 122 -8.38 30.09 3.14
C LYS A 122 -9.55 29.68 4.03
N ARG A 123 -10.13 28.50 3.84
CA ARG A 123 -11.20 27.99 4.71
C ARG A 123 -10.61 27.40 5.99
N ARG A 124 -11.36 27.45 7.08
CA ARG A 124 -10.96 26.84 8.37
C ARG A 124 -10.93 25.30 8.25
N ILE A 125 -9.89 24.68 8.78
CA ILE A 125 -9.72 23.21 8.73
C ILE A 125 -10.86 22.48 9.45
N GLY A 126 -11.49 23.09 10.45
CA GLY A 126 -12.68 22.54 11.09
C GLY A 126 -13.84 22.28 10.13
N THR A 127 -13.89 22.96 8.97
CA THR A 127 -14.91 22.75 7.92
C THR A 127 -14.47 21.77 6.84
N TYR A 128 -13.28 21.17 6.95
CA TYR A 128 -12.74 20.22 5.98
C TYR A 128 -13.33 18.83 6.18
N SER A 129 -13.57 18.12 5.06
CA SER A 129 -13.86 16.69 5.11
C SER A 129 -12.66 15.91 5.64
N LYS A 130 -12.84 14.63 5.99
CA LYS A 130 -11.71 13.74 6.35
C LYS A 130 -10.66 13.72 5.24
N GLY A 131 -11.08 13.60 3.98
CA GLY A 131 -10.19 13.60 2.83
C GLY A 131 -9.41 14.92 2.65
N MET A 132 -10.05 16.05 2.88
CA MET A 132 -9.35 17.34 2.83
C MET A 132 -8.30 17.46 3.96
N ARG A 133 -8.60 16.99 5.17
CA ARG A 133 -7.61 16.96 6.26
C ARG A 133 -6.43 16.05 5.93
N GLN A 134 -6.69 14.87 5.32
CA GLN A 134 -5.65 13.96 4.88
C GLN A 134 -4.72 14.61 3.83
N ARG A 135 -5.29 15.38 2.89
CA ARG A 135 -4.51 16.16 1.91
C ARG A 135 -3.70 17.28 2.55
N VAL A 136 -4.18 17.93 3.61
CA VAL A 136 -3.34 18.86 4.42
C VAL A 136 -2.15 18.13 5.03
N GLY A 137 -2.37 16.92 5.57
CA GLY A 137 -1.31 16.07 6.11
C GLY A 137 -0.27 15.69 5.05
N LEU A 138 -0.73 15.36 3.83
CA LEU A 138 0.19 15.11 2.72
C LEU A 138 0.98 16.37 2.36
N ALA A 139 0.32 17.54 2.24
CA ALA A 139 0.99 18.81 1.96
C ALA A 139 2.05 19.14 3.03
N GLN A 140 1.75 18.88 4.31
CA GLN A 140 2.73 19.00 5.40
C GLN A 140 3.90 18.03 5.21
N ALA A 141 3.64 16.78 4.85
CA ALA A 141 4.68 15.76 4.64
C ALA A 141 5.60 16.11 3.46
N LEU A 142 5.14 16.92 2.50
CA LEU A 142 5.95 17.39 1.36
C LEU A 142 6.90 18.55 1.70
N ILE A 143 6.79 19.17 2.88
CA ILE A 143 7.68 20.24 3.32
C ILE A 143 9.12 19.69 3.40
N GLY A 144 10.08 20.39 2.82
CA GLY A 144 11.49 20.01 2.84
C GLY A 144 11.87 18.90 1.85
N GLN A 145 11.01 18.55 0.92
CA GLN A 145 11.27 17.56 -0.13
C GLN A 145 11.85 16.24 0.43
N PRO A 146 11.07 15.46 1.19
CA PRO A 146 11.56 14.27 1.89
C PRO A 146 12.12 13.23 0.90
N LYS A 147 13.21 12.57 1.31
CA LYS A 147 13.78 11.41 0.59
C LYS A 147 13.14 10.10 1.02
N LEU A 148 12.55 10.07 2.20
CA LEU A 148 11.77 8.94 2.72
C LEU A 148 10.41 9.43 3.22
N LEU A 149 9.33 8.85 2.71
CA LEU A 149 7.95 9.14 3.09
C LEU A 149 7.32 7.90 3.72
N ILE A 150 6.88 8.02 4.96
CA ILE A 150 6.19 6.96 5.71
C ILE A 150 4.73 7.36 5.85
N LEU A 151 3.82 6.48 5.40
CA LEU A 151 2.38 6.75 5.34
C LEU A 151 1.63 5.63 6.07
N ASP A 152 0.94 5.99 7.14
CA ASP A 152 0.11 5.02 7.90
C ASP A 152 -1.35 5.17 7.48
N GLU A 153 -1.89 4.19 6.73
CA GLU A 153 -3.25 4.16 6.20
C GLU A 153 -3.69 5.47 5.49
N PRO A 154 -2.88 6.01 4.56
CA PRO A 154 -3.02 7.39 4.08
C PRO A 154 -4.31 7.64 3.31
N THR A 155 -4.95 6.61 2.77
CA THR A 155 -6.17 6.70 1.95
C THR A 155 -7.43 6.29 2.70
N SER A 156 -7.32 5.97 4.00
CA SER A 156 -8.46 5.56 4.84
C SER A 156 -9.54 6.65 4.89
N GLY A 157 -10.75 6.30 4.40
CA GLY A 157 -11.90 7.21 4.37
C GLY A 157 -11.85 8.29 3.30
N LEU A 158 -11.00 8.15 2.28
CA LEU A 158 -11.08 8.93 1.05
C LEU A 158 -12.12 8.31 0.10
N ASP A 159 -12.83 9.16 -0.64
CA ASP A 159 -13.63 8.74 -1.78
C ASP A 159 -12.72 8.26 -2.93
N PRO A 160 -13.26 7.47 -3.90
CA PRO A 160 -12.43 6.88 -4.97
C PRO A 160 -11.67 7.91 -5.81
N VAL A 161 -12.23 9.09 -6.06
CA VAL A 161 -11.58 10.14 -6.85
C VAL A 161 -10.41 10.74 -6.07
N SER A 162 -10.66 11.15 -4.82
CA SER A 162 -9.63 11.69 -3.92
C SER A 162 -8.48 10.72 -3.71
N ARG A 163 -8.78 9.44 -3.63
CA ARG A 163 -7.81 8.37 -3.45
C ARG A 163 -6.91 8.23 -4.69
N ARG A 164 -7.51 8.23 -5.88
CA ARG A 164 -6.76 8.19 -7.14
C ARG A 164 -5.81 9.37 -7.27
N GLU A 165 -6.27 10.60 -6.97
CA GLU A 165 -5.44 11.81 -7.00
C GLU A 165 -4.30 11.74 -5.98
N PHE A 166 -4.54 11.18 -4.79
CA PHE A 166 -3.51 10.96 -3.78
C PHE A 166 -2.38 10.05 -4.31
N TYR A 167 -2.73 8.94 -4.94
CA TYR A 167 -1.73 8.03 -5.53
C TYR A 167 -0.97 8.65 -6.70
N VAL A 168 -1.60 9.52 -7.52
CA VAL A 168 -0.88 10.26 -8.57
C VAL A 168 0.26 11.09 -7.98
N ILE A 169 0.02 11.76 -6.85
CA ILE A 169 1.06 12.53 -6.14
C ILE A 169 2.18 11.59 -5.64
N LEU A 170 1.84 10.42 -5.12
CA LEU A 170 2.85 9.43 -4.68
C LEU A 170 3.67 8.89 -5.86
N ASP A 171 3.05 8.65 -7.01
CA ASP A 171 3.73 8.21 -8.24
C ASP A 171 4.75 9.27 -8.70
N GLU A 172 4.37 10.56 -8.68
CA GLU A 172 5.27 11.68 -9.00
C GLU A 172 6.46 11.77 -8.04
N LEU A 173 6.22 11.61 -6.73
CA LEU A 173 7.27 11.64 -5.71
C LEU A 173 8.25 10.47 -5.89
N ALA A 174 7.75 9.28 -6.14
CA ALA A 174 8.57 8.11 -6.40
C ALA A 174 9.44 8.32 -7.68
N ALA A 175 8.84 8.85 -8.74
CA ALA A 175 9.57 9.18 -9.98
C ALA A 175 10.69 10.23 -9.75
N GLN A 176 10.53 11.12 -8.75
CA GLN A 176 11.54 12.09 -8.31
C GLN A 176 12.59 11.49 -7.36
N GLY A 177 12.49 10.18 -7.03
CA GLY A 177 13.44 9.46 -6.19
C GLY A 177 13.06 9.36 -4.72
N THR A 178 11.87 9.84 -4.30
CA THR A 178 11.39 9.66 -2.92
C THR A 178 11.08 8.17 -2.67
N ALA A 179 11.69 7.59 -1.65
CA ALA A 179 11.33 6.26 -1.15
C ALA A 179 10.01 6.33 -0.37
N ILE A 180 9.10 5.41 -0.59
CA ILE A 180 7.77 5.42 0.04
C ILE A 180 7.52 4.08 0.74
N LEU A 181 7.25 4.14 2.04
CA LEU A 181 6.74 3.02 2.82
C LEU A 181 5.31 3.34 3.26
N LEU A 182 4.33 2.56 2.82
CA LEU A 182 2.94 2.81 3.16
C LEU A 182 2.27 1.56 3.75
N SER A 183 1.45 1.74 4.79
CA SER A 183 0.48 0.73 5.21
C SER A 183 -0.86 0.95 4.51
N SER A 184 -1.60 -0.13 4.25
CA SER A 184 -2.96 -0.02 3.72
C SER A 184 -3.79 -1.27 4.03
N HIS A 185 -5.09 -1.05 4.23
CA HIS A 185 -6.10 -2.11 4.23
C HIS A 185 -6.79 -2.27 2.87
N ALA A 186 -6.63 -1.31 1.96
CA ALA A 186 -7.21 -1.35 0.61
C ALA A 186 -6.29 -2.14 -0.33
N LEU A 187 -6.32 -3.47 -0.22
CA LEU A 187 -5.39 -4.37 -0.90
C LEU A 187 -5.39 -4.23 -2.43
N THR A 188 -6.57 -4.02 -3.04
CA THR A 188 -6.70 -3.84 -4.49
C THR A 188 -5.96 -2.60 -5.01
N GLU A 189 -5.87 -1.54 -4.21
CA GLU A 189 -5.17 -0.32 -4.59
C GLU A 189 -3.66 -0.45 -4.46
N VAL A 190 -3.23 -1.09 -3.38
CA VAL A 190 -1.83 -1.44 -3.15
C VAL A 190 -1.30 -2.30 -4.30
N GLU A 191 -2.09 -3.25 -4.77
CA GLU A 191 -1.76 -4.12 -5.89
C GLU A 191 -1.32 -3.35 -7.15
N ALA A 192 -2.02 -2.27 -7.48
CA ALA A 192 -1.79 -1.48 -8.68
C ALA A 192 -0.71 -0.39 -8.51
N ARG A 193 -0.32 -0.05 -7.28
CA ARG A 193 0.40 1.18 -6.99
C ARG A 193 1.71 1.00 -6.22
N THR A 194 2.12 -0.24 -5.94
CA THR A 194 3.36 -0.53 -5.22
C THR A 194 4.26 -1.46 -6.01
N ASP A 195 5.56 -1.27 -5.83
CA ASP A 195 6.58 -2.04 -6.53
C ASP A 195 6.87 -3.35 -5.78
N ARG A 196 6.75 -3.31 -4.43
CA ARG A 196 7.02 -4.45 -3.56
C ARG A 196 6.09 -4.45 -2.35
N ILE A 197 5.85 -5.64 -1.84
CA ILE A 197 4.93 -5.91 -0.73
C ILE A 197 5.69 -6.64 0.36
N VAL A 198 5.61 -6.10 1.57
CA VAL A 198 6.06 -6.72 2.82
C VAL A 198 4.83 -7.12 3.61
N ILE A 199 4.72 -8.38 3.99
CA ILE A 199 3.62 -8.90 4.80
C ILE A 199 4.12 -9.22 6.19
N LEU A 200 3.51 -8.58 7.20
CA LEU A 200 3.69 -8.90 8.60
C LEU A 200 2.50 -9.72 9.12
N SER A 201 2.79 -10.77 9.86
CA SER A 201 1.81 -11.57 10.61
C SER A 201 2.33 -11.82 12.01
N SER A 202 1.58 -11.38 13.03
CA SER A 202 1.95 -11.56 14.45
C SER A 202 3.40 -11.16 14.78
N GLY A 203 3.85 -10.02 14.22
CA GLY A 203 5.19 -9.50 14.46
C GLY A 203 6.29 -10.08 13.57
N VAL A 204 6.02 -11.11 12.79
CA VAL A 204 6.99 -11.78 11.91
C VAL A 204 6.78 -11.34 10.46
N MET A 205 7.88 -11.13 9.73
CA MET A 205 7.82 -10.88 8.28
C MET A 205 7.67 -12.21 7.54
N VAL A 206 6.46 -12.49 7.03
CA VAL A 206 6.14 -13.75 6.34
C VAL A 206 6.34 -13.69 4.83
N ALA A 207 6.38 -12.49 4.26
CA ALA A 207 6.66 -12.29 2.83
C ALA A 207 7.28 -10.91 2.57
N ASN A 208 8.16 -10.85 1.56
CA ASN A 208 8.78 -9.61 1.07
C ASN A 208 9.19 -9.84 -0.38
N ASP A 209 8.36 -9.40 -1.34
CA ASP A 209 8.63 -9.57 -2.78
C ASP A 209 7.68 -8.71 -3.63
N THR A 210 7.89 -8.69 -4.95
CA THR A 210 6.91 -8.14 -5.90
C THR A 210 5.64 -8.99 -5.92
N LEU A 211 4.51 -8.39 -6.27
CA LEU A 211 3.24 -9.12 -6.36
C LEU A 211 3.31 -10.33 -7.31
N ALA A 212 4.00 -10.17 -8.45
CA ALA A 212 4.18 -11.25 -9.42
C ALA A 212 4.93 -12.45 -8.81
N ASN A 213 5.98 -12.19 -8.02
CA ASN A 213 6.73 -13.23 -7.34
C ASN A 213 5.90 -13.87 -6.21
N LEU A 214 5.16 -13.06 -5.44
CA LEU A 214 4.27 -13.57 -4.39
C LEU A 214 3.19 -14.49 -4.96
N ARG A 215 2.59 -14.13 -6.11
CA ARG A 215 1.63 -15.00 -6.84
C ARG A 215 2.27 -16.31 -7.24
N ARG A 216 3.48 -16.29 -7.78
CA ARG A 216 4.21 -17.52 -8.16
C ARG A 216 4.52 -18.40 -6.95
N ARG A 217 5.01 -17.82 -5.84
CA ARG A 217 5.34 -18.54 -4.60
C ARG A 217 4.12 -19.11 -3.90
N ALA A 218 3.01 -18.38 -3.90
CA ALA A 218 1.75 -18.83 -3.30
C ALA A 218 1.17 -20.01 -4.07
N SER A 219 1.43 -20.10 -5.37
CA SER A 219 0.91 -21.17 -6.26
C SER A 219 -0.60 -21.37 -6.12
N LEU A 220 -1.32 -20.28 -5.84
CA LEU A 220 -2.77 -20.30 -5.70
C LEU A 220 -3.43 -20.47 -7.08
N PRO A 221 -4.59 -21.13 -7.14
CA PRO A 221 -5.27 -21.39 -8.38
C PRO A 221 -5.76 -20.11 -9.08
N ILE A 222 -5.68 -20.10 -10.41
CA ILE A 222 -6.24 -19.08 -11.28
C ILE A 222 -7.64 -19.50 -11.66
N ARG A 223 -8.62 -18.59 -11.54
CA ARG A 223 -9.98 -18.81 -12.01
C ARG A 223 -10.12 -18.29 -13.43
N LEU A 224 -10.71 -19.10 -14.30
CA LEU A 224 -11.13 -18.71 -15.64
C LEU A 224 -12.65 -18.71 -15.66
N GLN A 225 -13.26 -17.56 -15.93
CA GLN A 225 -14.70 -17.43 -16.09
C GLN A 225 -15.02 -17.33 -17.58
N VAL A 226 -15.71 -18.36 -18.09
CA VAL A 226 -16.05 -18.48 -19.50
C VAL A 226 -17.51 -18.10 -19.68
N SER A 227 -17.77 -17.08 -20.48
CA SER A 227 -19.11 -16.69 -20.92
C SER A 227 -19.51 -17.54 -22.14
N ALA A 228 -20.40 -18.49 -21.94
CA ALA A 228 -20.93 -19.31 -23.01
C ALA A 228 -22.10 -18.61 -23.72
N GLN A 229 -22.32 -18.91 -24.99
CA GLN A 229 -23.54 -18.48 -25.69
C GLN A 229 -24.79 -18.97 -24.96
N ASN A 230 -25.87 -18.22 -25.11
CA ASN A 230 -27.13 -18.48 -24.44
C ASN A 230 -27.60 -19.93 -24.69
N GLY A 231 -27.87 -20.66 -23.60
CA GLY A 231 -28.27 -22.07 -23.65
C GLY A 231 -27.13 -23.07 -23.91
N LYS A 232 -25.86 -22.63 -24.00
CA LYS A 232 -24.70 -23.48 -24.28
C LYS A 232 -23.82 -23.75 -23.03
N ALA A 233 -24.11 -23.15 -21.89
CA ALA A 233 -23.28 -23.27 -20.69
C ALA A 233 -23.04 -24.75 -20.27
N ASP A 234 -24.03 -25.62 -20.33
CA ASP A 234 -23.87 -27.06 -19.98
C ASP A 234 -22.97 -27.81 -20.97
N GLU A 235 -23.00 -27.45 -22.25
CA GLU A 235 -22.13 -28.01 -23.28
C GLU A 235 -20.70 -27.57 -23.07
N VAL A 236 -20.47 -26.28 -22.82
CA VAL A 236 -19.15 -25.68 -22.54
C VAL A 236 -18.59 -26.29 -21.25
N ALA A 237 -19.38 -26.34 -20.17
CA ALA A 237 -18.96 -26.95 -18.90
C ALA A 237 -18.48 -28.40 -19.07
N ARG A 238 -19.20 -29.21 -19.82
CA ARG A 238 -18.79 -30.61 -20.12
C ARG A 238 -17.50 -30.69 -20.91
N LYS A 239 -17.35 -29.87 -21.98
CA LYS A 239 -16.16 -29.89 -22.84
C LYS A 239 -14.89 -29.42 -22.13
N LEU A 240 -15.03 -28.46 -21.23
CA LEU A 240 -13.90 -27.90 -20.49
C LEU A 240 -13.68 -28.55 -19.12
N SER A 241 -14.54 -29.52 -18.71
CA SER A 241 -14.56 -30.05 -17.35
C SER A 241 -14.69 -28.95 -16.29
N GLY A 242 -15.47 -27.91 -16.61
CA GLY A 242 -15.74 -26.78 -15.74
C GLY A 242 -17.03 -26.91 -14.96
N GLN A 243 -17.25 -26.03 -14.01
CA GLN A 243 -18.47 -25.94 -13.22
C GLN A 243 -19.35 -24.79 -13.72
N ARG A 244 -20.61 -25.09 -14.05
CA ARG A 244 -21.58 -24.06 -14.40
C ARG A 244 -21.91 -23.21 -13.16
N SER A 245 -21.74 -21.90 -13.25
CA SER A 245 -22.04 -20.94 -12.17
C SER A 245 -23.44 -20.33 -12.30
N ASN A 246 -23.89 -20.09 -13.54
CA ASN A 246 -25.23 -19.56 -13.85
C ASN A 246 -25.68 -19.95 -15.27
N GLY A 247 -26.69 -19.22 -15.82
CA GLY A 247 -27.27 -19.53 -17.14
C GLY A 247 -26.30 -19.48 -18.32
N VAL A 248 -25.23 -18.69 -18.23
CA VAL A 248 -24.26 -18.45 -19.30
C VAL A 248 -22.80 -18.59 -18.86
N MET A 249 -22.51 -18.65 -17.56
CA MET A 249 -21.14 -18.66 -17.03
C MET A 249 -20.68 -20.04 -16.61
N VAL A 250 -19.44 -20.37 -16.98
CA VAL A 250 -18.73 -21.58 -16.59
C VAL A 250 -17.41 -21.21 -15.93
N ASP A 251 -17.21 -21.66 -14.71
CA ASP A 251 -15.97 -21.47 -13.95
C ASP A 251 -15.04 -22.66 -14.13
N LEU A 252 -13.77 -22.34 -14.36
CA LEU A 252 -12.66 -23.30 -14.37
C LEU A 252 -11.58 -22.83 -13.40
N VAL A 253 -10.84 -23.78 -12.89
CA VAL A 253 -9.67 -23.53 -12.03
C VAL A 253 -8.45 -24.19 -12.66
N CYS A 254 -7.34 -23.46 -12.74
CA CYS A 254 -6.09 -24.00 -13.25
C CYS A 254 -4.91 -23.42 -12.47
N ASN A 255 -3.74 -24.06 -12.58
CA ASN A 255 -2.49 -23.49 -12.10
C ASN A 255 -1.83 -22.61 -13.17
N SER A 256 -0.76 -21.89 -12.79
CA SER A 256 -0.06 -20.98 -13.72
C SER A 256 0.56 -21.69 -14.91
N GLN A 257 0.93 -22.97 -14.79
CA GLN A 257 1.54 -23.74 -15.89
C GLN A 257 0.49 -24.20 -16.90
N GLU A 258 -0.70 -24.52 -16.44
CA GLU A 258 -1.82 -24.98 -17.26
C GLU A 258 -2.57 -23.85 -17.95
N LYS A 259 -2.41 -22.61 -17.49
CA LYS A 259 -3.20 -21.45 -17.93
C LYS A 259 -3.27 -21.30 -19.45
N LEU A 260 -2.12 -21.34 -20.15
CA LEU A 260 -2.08 -21.14 -21.59
C LEU A 260 -2.76 -22.32 -22.35
N ALA A 261 -2.56 -23.55 -21.88
CA ALA A 261 -3.24 -24.72 -22.44
C ALA A 261 -4.77 -24.60 -22.29
N ARG A 262 -5.24 -24.23 -21.10
CA ARG A 262 -6.67 -24.03 -20.84
C ARG A 262 -7.29 -22.91 -21.69
N LEU A 263 -6.57 -21.80 -21.89
CA LEU A 263 -7.02 -20.75 -22.80
C LEU A 263 -7.09 -21.23 -24.25
N GLY A 264 -6.17 -22.10 -24.67
CA GLY A 264 -6.23 -22.79 -25.96
C GLY A 264 -7.47 -23.69 -26.11
N ASP A 265 -7.77 -24.50 -25.07
CA ASP A 265 -8.97 -25.34 -25.05
C ASP A 265 -10.26 -24.51 -25.15
N ILE A 266 -10.32 -23.36 -24.43
CA ILE A 266 -11.46 -22.42 -24.49
C ILE A 266 -11.59 -21.85 -25.90
N SER A 267 -10.47 -21.36 -26.47
CA SER A 267 -10.46 -20.79 -27.82
C SER A 267 -10.90 -21.79 -28.89
N ALA A 268 -10.58 -23.06 -28.73
CA ALA A 268 -10.98 -24.13 -29.67
C ALA A 268 -12.50 -24.39 -29.70
N LEU A 269 -13.26 -23.91 -28.71
CA LEU A 269 -14.72 -24.02 -28.70
C LEU A 269 -15.41 -23.03 -29.68
N GLY A 270 -14.66 -22.05 -30.21
CA GLY A 270 -15.13 -21.11 -31.23
C GLY A 270 -16.43 -20.40 -30.80
N SER A 271 -17.46 -20.49 -31.63
CA SER A 271 -18.74 -19.80 -31.42
C SER A 271 -19.58 -20.26 -30.22
N LEU A 272 -19.13 -21.26 -29.45
CA LEU A 272 -19.82 -21.65 -28.21
C LEU A 272 -19.49 -20.73 -27.04
N VAL A 273 -18.43 -19.94 -27.15
CA VAL A 273 -17.91 -19.01 -26.14
C VAL A 273 -17.96 -17.59 -26.66
N ASP A 274 -18.52 -16.69 -25.87
CA ASP A 274 -18.60 -15.27 -26.18
C ASP A 274 -17.40 -14.50 -25.61
N ASP A 275 -16.95 -14.87 -24.38
CA ASP A 275 -15.85 -14.18 -23.71
C ASP A 275 -15.17 -15.07 -22.65
N VAL A 276 -13.97 -14.68 -22.21
CA VAL A 276 -13.24 -15.32 -21.12
C VAL A 276 -12.52 -14.29 -20.24
N ASP A 277 -12.85 -14.30 -18.95
CA ASP A 277 -12.13 -13.54 -17.95
C ASP A 277 -11.08 -14.43 -17.26
N VAL A 278 -9.87 -13.90 -17.15
CA VAL A 278 -8.77 -14.54 -16.41
C VAL A 278 -8.63 -13.82 -15.07
N ILE A 279 -9.00 -14.48 -13.99
CA ILE A 279 -8.99 -13.91 -12.64
C ILE A 279 -7.82 -14.55 -11.86
N PRO A 280 -6.67 -13.86 -11.77
CA PRO A 280 -5.56 -14.33 -10.95
C PRO A 280 -5.91 -14.22 -9.48
N PRO A 281 -5.19 -14.94 -8.58
CA PRO A 281 -5.32 -14.75 -7.14
C PRO A 281 -5.16 -13.28 -6.76
N SER A 282 -6.10 -12.77 -5.98
CA SER A 282 -6.08 -11.40 -5.46
C SER A 282 -4.96 -11.23 -4.42
N LEU A 283 -4.60 -10.00 -4.12
CA LEU A 283 -3.66 -9.72 -3.03
C LEU A 283 -4.23 -10.17 -1.67
N GLU A 284 -5.54 -10.22 -1.51
CA GLU A 284 -6.21 -10.74 -0.31
C GLU A 284 -6.00 -12.26 -0.15
N ASP A 285 -6.11 -13.02 -1.26
CA ASP A 285 -5.83 -14.47 -1.26
C ASP A 285 -4.37 -14.74 -0.90
N ILE A 286 -3.45 -13.96 -1.50
CA ILE A 286 -2.01 -14.05 -1.24
C ILE A 286 -1.71 -13.71 0.23
N TYR A 287 -2.25 -12.62 0.72
CA TYR A 287 -2.11 -12.21 2.12
C TYR A 287 -2.59 -13.32 3.06
N SER A 288 -3.79 -13.86 2.82
CA SER A 288 -4.36 -14.95 3.60
C SER A 288 -3.49 -16.20 3.59
N HIS A 289 -2.92 -16.55 2.41
CA HIS A 289 -2.03 -17.69 2.26
C HIS A 289 -0.74 -17.56 3.11
N PHE A 290 -0.06 -16.41 3.03
CA PHE A 290 1.18 -16.21 3.76
C PHE A 290 0.96 -16.00 5.26
N SER A 291 -0.12 -15.31 5.66
CA SER A 291 -0.44 -15.05 7.08
C SER A 291 -0.81 -16.34 7.83
N LYS A 292 -1.48 -17.30 7.20
CA LYS A 292 -1.80 -18.60 7.83
C LYS A 292 -0.55 -19.45 8.07
N ARG A 293 0.45 -19.39 7.18
CA ARG A 293 1.72 -20.12 7.32
C ARG A 293 2.65 -19.53 8.40
N GLY A 294 2.54 -18.25 8.69
CA GLY A 294 3.32 -17.62 9.76
C GLY A 294 2.81 -17.92 11.17
N ASN A 295 1.60 -18.49 11.30
CA ASN A 295 0.99 -18.84 12.58
C ASN A 295 1.04 -20.37 12.85
N ALA A 296 1.64 -21.16 11.98
CA ALA A 296 1.88 -22.59 12.12
C ALA A 296 3.36 -22.87 12.46
#